data_67306511cb77ecdc4f721e8e6b16d495
#
_entry.id   67306511cb77ecdc4f721e8e6b16d495
#
_cell.length_a   1.000
_cell.length_b   1.000
_cell.length_c   1.000
_cell.angle_alpha   90.00
_cell.angle_beta   90.00
_cell.angle_gamma   90.00
#
_symmetry.space_group_name_H-M   'P 1'
#
loop_
_entity.id
_entity.type
_entity.pdbx_description
1 polymer ?
#
loop_
_entity_poly.entity_id
_entity_poly.type
_entity_poly.pdbx_seq_one_letter_code
_entity_poly.pdbx_strand_id
1 'polypeptide(L)'
;MKRIYDYDKYNTDVQMYKNVPLRLIVYTENHFSRLQAKRFTINDTNQNVWIPNCYLEEDGSIKTGVNIDFVFYKSKRQLGLAGIEFQP
;
A
#
# COMPACT_ATOMS: atom_id res chain seq x y z
N MET A 1 4.65 20.22 21.23
CA MET A 1 4.79 18.79 21.21
C MET A 1 5.35 18.30 19.90
N LYS A 2 6.26 17.39 19.99
CA LYS A 2 6.90 16.92 18.78
C LYS A 2 6.06 15.84 18.12
N ARG A 3 5.86 15.99 16.84
CA ARG A 3 5.20 14.99 16.05
C ARG A 3 6.24 14.06 15.45
N ILE A 4 6.05 12.77 15.67
CA ILE A 4 6.97 11.78 15.18
C ILE A 4 6.39 11.15 13.95
N TYR A 5 7.08 11.30 12.84
CA TYR A 5 6.75 10.61 11.61
C TYR A 5 7.85 9.60 11.36
N ASP A 6 7.50 8.35 11.38
CA ASP A 6 8.48 7.29 11.20
C ASP A 6 8.74 7.02 9.73
N TYR A 7 8.90 8.09 8.96
CA TYR A 7 9.14 7.93 7.53
C TYR A 7 10.41 7.14 7.26
N ASP A 8 11.41 7.29 8.13
CA ASP A 8 12.66 6.55 7.96
C ASP A 8 12.47 5.05 8.20
N LYS A 9 11.45 4.69 8.95
CA LYS A 9 11.16 3.29 9.22
C LYS A 9 10.36 2.63 8.12
N TYR A 10 9.70 3.43 7.30
CA TYR A 10 8.77 2.90 6.31
C TYR A 10 9.27 3.15 4.91
N ASN A 11 8.98 2.21 4.04
CA ASN A 11 9.29 2.35 2.63
C ASN A 11 8.21 3.17 1.96
N THR A 12 8.50 4.43 1.69
CA THR A 12 7.56 5.34 1.04
C THR A 12 7.86 5.51 -0.44
N ASP A 13 8.75 4.71 -0.98
CA ASP A 13 9.02 4.70 -2.42
C ASP A 13 7.92 3.96 -3.15
N VAL A 14 7.82 4.22 -4.43
CA VAL A 14 6.87 3.49 -5.26
C VAL A 14 7.30 2.04 -5.33
N GLN A 15 6.35 1.14 -5.08
CA GLN A 15 6.54 -0.30 -5.22
C GLN A 15 5.64 -0.79 -6.34
N MET A 16 6.14 -1.68 -7.15
CA MET A 16 5.34 -2.26 -8.21
C MET A 16 4.83 -3.63 -7.78
N TYR A 17 3.53 -3.83 -7.81
CA TYR A 17 2.97 -5.15 -7.75
C TYR A 17 2.43 -5.46 -9.14
N LYS A 18 3.14 -6.32 -9.87
CA LYS A 18 2.84 -6.56 -11.28
C LYS A 18 2.82 -5.22 -12.00
N ASN A 19 1.72 -4.81 -12.60
CA ASN A 19 1.68 -3.54 -13.32
C ASN A 19 1.10 -2.39 -12.50
N VAL A 20 0.99 -2.54 -11.19
CA VAL A 20 0.34 -1.54 -10.35
C VAL A 20 1.36 -0.80 -9.51
N PRO A 21 1.56 0.50 -9.73
CA PRO A 21 2.44 1.30 -8.87
C PRO A 21 1.72 1.66 -7.57
N LEU A 22 2.37 1.38 -6.46
CA LEU A 22 1.79 1.57 -5.12
C LEU A 22 2.75 2.38 -4.28
N ARG A 23 2.20 3.24 -3.44
CA ARG A 23 3.00 4.01 -2.49
C ARG A 23 2.31 3.99 -1.14
N LEU A 24 3.06 3.61 -0.12
CA LEU A 24 2.52 3.50 1.24
C LEU A 24 2.11 4.86 1.77
N ILE A 25 0.93 4.91 2.38
CA ILE A 25 0.47 6.07 3.11
C ILE A 25 0.87 5.88 4.57
N VAL A 26 1.74 6.75 5.06
CA VAL A 26 2.23 6.65 6.43
C VAL A 26 1.37 7.52 7.32
N TYR A 27 0.76 6.91 8.32
CA TYR A 27 -0.01 7.62 9.30
C TYR A 27 0.89 8.12 10.42
N THR A 28 0.45 9.17 11.07
CA THR A 28 1.15 9.68 12.25
C THR A 28 0.68 8.92 13.47
N GLU A 29 1.43 9.09 14.56
CA GLU A 29 1.09 8.52 15.85
C GLU A 29 1.16 7.00 15.81
N ASN A 30 0.36 6.35 16.63
CA ASN A 30 0.41 4.90 16.76
C ASN A 30 -0.59 4.19 15.89
N HIS A 31 -1.04 4.84 14.85
CA HIS A 31 -2.15 4.32 14.08
C HIS A 31 -1.85 2.94 13.48
N PHE A 32 -0.64 2.79 12.94
CA PHE A 32 -0.27 1.53 12.29
C PHE A 32 -0.28 0.34 13.23
N SER A 33 -0.01 0.56 14.51
CA SER A 33 0.09 -0.56 15.44
C SER A 33 -1.26 -1.25 15.65
N ARG A 34 -2.35 -0.59 15.31
CA ARG A 34 -3.69 -1.13 15.49
C ARG A 34 -4.30 -1.68 14.24
N LEU A 35 -3.68 -1.42 13.09
CA LEU A 35 -4.27 -1.81 11.84
C LEU A 35 -3.79 -3.19 11.43
N GLN A 36 -4.70 -3.97 10.88
CA GLN A 36 -4.39 -5.29 10.33
C GLN A 36 -3.88 -5.17 8.90
N ALA A 37 -3.95 -3.99 8.32
CA ALA A 37 -3.58 -3.76 6.93
C ALA A 37 -3.01 -2.35 6.81
N LYS A 38 -2.28 -2.10 5.74
CA LYS A 38 -1.77 -0.78 5.43
C LYS A 38 -2.38 -0.30 4.13
N ARG A 39 -2.51 1.02 4.01
CA ARG A 39 -3.15 1.64 2.87
C ARG A 39 -2.09 2.18 1.91
N PHE A 40 -2.31 1.95 0.63
CA PHE A 40 -1.40 2.38 -0.42
C PHE A 40 -2.17 3.20 -1.44
N THR A 41 -1.56 4.27 -1.93
CA THR A 41 -2.11 4.98 -3.10
C THR A 41 -1.81 4.17 -4.35
N ILE A 42 -2.69 4.28 -5.33
CA ILE A 42 -2.53 3.63 -6.62
C ILE A 42 -2.11 4.69 -7.62
N ASN A 43 -0.96 4.49 -8.26
CA ASN A 43 -0.48 5.33 -9.35
C ASN A 43 -0.40 6.81 -8.94
N ASP A 44 -0.06 7.05 -7.68
CA ASP A 44 0.05 8.40 -7.10
C ASP A 44 -1.21 9.24 -7.29
N THR A 45 -2.36 8.59 -7.28
CA THR A 45 -3.66 9.26 -7.31
C THR A 45 -4.26 9.26 -5.90
N ASN A 46 -5.49 9.73 -5.79
CA ASN A 46 -6.19 9.63 -4.50
C ASN A 46 -7.00 8.33 -4.37
N GLN A 47 -6.81 7.42 -5.32
CA GLN A 47 -7.36 6.07 -5.18
C GLN A 47 -6.39 5.21 -4.39
N ASN A 48 -6.92 4.31 -3.56
CA ASN A 48 -6.04 3.49 -2.74
C ASN A 48 -6.61 2.12 -2.49
N VAL A 49 -5.74 1.24 -1.99
CA VAL A 49 -6.09 -0.12 -1.63
C VAL A 49 -5.49 -0.42 -0.26
N TRP A 50 -6.08 -1.41 0.41
CA TRP A 50 -5.57 -1.92 1.68
C TRP A 50 -4.93 -3.27 1.44
N ILE A 51 -3.69 -3.43 1.92
CA ILE A 51 -2.97 -4.70 1.81
C ILE A 51 -2.75 -5.23 3.22
N PRO A 52 -3.20 -6.47 3.51
CA PRO A 52 -3.04 -7.04 4.85
C PRO A 52 -1.58 -7.11 5.26
N ASN A 53 -1.32 -6.86 6.53
CA ASN A 53 0.04 -6.81 7.06
C ASN A 53 0.80 -8.11 6.89
N CYS A 54 0.09 -9.24 6.84
CA CYS A 54 0.76 -10.53 6.70
C CYS A 54 1.49 -10.68 5.36
N TYR A 55 1.19 -9.82 4.39
CA TYR A 55 1.89 -9.82 3.10
C TYR A 55 2.94 -8.73 3.01
N LEU A 56 3.19 -8.03 4.11
CA LEU A 56 4.09 -6.89 4.13
C LEU A 56 5.21 -7.12 5.13
N GLU A 57 6.37 -6.53 4.84
CA GLU A 57 7.45 -6.44 5.80
C GLU A 57 7.13 -5.36 6.82
N GLU A 58 7.97 -5.26 7.85
CA GLU A 58 7.72 -4.27 8.91
C GLU A 58 7.74 -2.85 8.37
N ASP A 59 8.51 -2.59 7.34
CA ASP A 59 8.62 -1.26 6.77
C ASP A 59 7.54 -0.96 5.74
N GLY A 60 6.60 -1.87 5.54
CA GLY A 60 5.53 -1.72 4.57
C GLY A 60 5.88 -2.17 3.17
N SER A 61 7.08 -2.71 2.96
CA SER A 61 7.43 -3.28 1.67
C SER A 61 6.62 -4.55 1.43
N ILE A 62 6.19 -4.76 0.20
CA ILE A 62 5.46 -5.97 -0.16
C ILE A 62 6.44 -7.13 -0.17
N LYS A 63 6.10 -8.19 0.55
CA LYS A 63 6.97 -9.38 0.63
C LYS A 63 7.16 -9.97 -0.75
N THR A 64 8.39 -10.43 -1.00
CA THR A 64 8.73 -11.08 -2.25
C THR A 64 7.97 -12.39 -2.38
N GLY A 65 7.39 -12.62 -3.56
CA GLY A 65 6.76 -13.90 -3.86
C GLY A 65 5.35 -14.09 -3.36
N VAL A 66 4.77 -13.08 -2.70
CA VAL A 66 3.38 -13.19 -2.27
C VAL A 66 2.43 -12.98 -3.43
N ASN A 67 1.27 -13.60 -3.33
CA ASN A 67 0.21 -13.39 -4.31
C ASN A 67 -0.91 -12.62 -3.62
N ILE A 68 -1.05 -11.36 -3.99
CA ILE A 68 -2.11 -10.51 -3.46
C ILE A 68 -3.03 -10.02 -4.57
N ASP A 69 -3.17 -10.82 -5.62
CA ASP A 69 -4.05 -10.48 -6.74
C ASP A 69 -5.48 -10.21 -6.25
N PHE A 70 -5.91 -10.91 -5.18
CA PHE A 70 -7.27 -10.75 -4.68
C PHE A 70 -7.57 -9.30 -4.26
N VAL A 71 -6.56 -8.59 -3.76
CA VAL A 71 -6.72 -7.18 -3.38
C VAL A 71 -7.13 -6.36 -4.59
N PHE A 72 -6.48 -6.62 -5.72
CA PHE A 72 -6.69 -5.82 -6.93
C PHE A 72 -7.95 -6.25 -7.67
N TYR A 73 -8.34 -7.51 -7.57
CA TYR A 73 -9.63 -7.94 -8.11
C TYR A 73 -10.78 -7.26 -7.38
N LYS A 74 -10.66 -7.08 -6.08
CA LYS A 74 -11.67 -6.39 -5.29
C LYS A 74 -11.68 -4.89 -5.53
N SER A 75 -10.58 -4.34 -6.05
CA SER A 75 -10.38 -2.91 -6.17
C SER A 75 -10.41 -2.44 -7.62
N LYS A 76 -11.09 -3.16 -8.48
CA LYS A 76 -11.11 -2.82 -9.91
C LYS A 76 -11.57 -1.40 -10.16
N ARG A 77 -12.57 -0.93 -9.39
CA ARG A 77 -13.06 0.42 -9.58
C ARG A 77 -11.98 1.45 -9.27
N GLN A 78 -11.29 1.27 -8.15
CA GLN A 78 -10.24 2.18 -7.75
C GLN A 78 -9.10 2.16 -8.76
N LEU A 79 -8.75 0.99 -9.26
CA LEU A 79 -7.70 0.86 -10.26
C LEU A 79 -8.09 1.62 -11.53
N GLY A 80 -9.32 1.44 -11.99
CA GLY A 80 -9.78 2.13 -13.18
C GLY A 80 -9.75 3.63 -13.02
N LEU A 81 -10.15 4.14 -11.86
CA LEU A 81 -10.12 5.57 -11.59
C LEU A 81 -8.69 6.10 -11.50
N ALA A 82 -7.75 5.25 -11.17
CA ALA A 82 -6.32 5.60 -11.14
C ALA A 82 -5.64 5.40 -12.49
N GLY A 83 -6.37 4.96 -13.50
CA GLY A 83 -5.81 4.77 -14.83
C GLY A 83 -5.08 3.45 -15.01
N ILE A 84 -5.36 2.46 -14.18
CA ILE A 84 -4.65 1.17 -14.21
C ILE A 84 -5.63 0.07 -14.56
N GLU A 85 -5.22 -0.77 -15.51
CA GLU A 85 -5.91 -2.03 -15.78
C GLU A 85 -5.02 -3.15 -15.26
N PHE A 86 -5.47 -3.82 -14.19
CA PHE A 86 -4.65 -4.82 -13.52
C PHE A 86 -4.43 -6.03 -14.43
N GLN A 87 -3.17 -6.42 -14.55
CA GLN A 87 -2.76 -7.55 -15.37
C GLN A 87 -2.03 -8.56 -14.49
N PRO A 88 -2.75 -9.55 -13.98
CA PRO A 88 -2.16 -10.56 -13.09
C PRO A 88 -1.12 -11.47 -13.73
#